data_18b032eabb4c5cd26be30096b522b313
#
_entry.id   18b032eabb4c5cd26be30096b522b313
#
_cell.length_a   1.000
_cell.length_b   1.000
_cell.length_c   1.000
_cell.angle_alpha   90.00
_cell.angle_beta   90.00
_cell.angle_gamma   90.00
#
_symmetry.space_group_name_H-M   'P 1'
#
loop_
_entity.id
_entity.type
_entity.pdbx_description
1 polymer ?
#
loop_
_entity_poly.entity_id
_entity_poly.type
_entity_poly.pdbx_seq_one_letter_code
_entity_poly.pdbx_strand_id
1 'polypeptide(L)'
;MELDQKTINEHWSEDAGNYDRIVHDELSSFRLARWQEQIGEQVPRRAGLETLDCGCGPGFFTIILAKAGYHVTGIDAAVGMLEKARRNVREYGVDAGILEMDCHDLLFPDDTFDLVVSRNVTHTLRDHPQVYREWLRVLKPGGTLLIFDANWHLPLASSEMMRESLAREKRCIELFGSDFSGNTVFDEEKALESYRNEPRHRLGDLIRPDWDCGVLQAVGFQDITYDRDITEKLWDEKEKLIYGHTPMFMIRAKKTDL
;
A
#
# COMPACT_ATOMS: atom_id res chain seq x y z
N MET A 1 8.57 -21.88 2.50
CA MET A 1 9.38 -21.32 3.60
C MET A 1 8.64 -20.06 4.02
N GLU A 2 8.31 -19.94 5.28
CA GLU A 2 7.66 -18.74 5.80
C GLU A 2 8.72 -17.63 5.82
N LEU A 3 8.44 -16.50 5.17
CA LEU A 3 9.37 -15.37 5.19
C LEU A 3 9.37 -14.76 6.59
N ASP A 4 10.54 -14.63 7.17
CA ASP A 4 10.71 -13.87 8.41
C ASP A 4 10.70 -12.36 8.12
N GLN A 5 10.43 -11.55 9.15
CA GLN A 5 10.35 -10.11 9.01
C GLN A 5 11.67 -9.48 8.54
N LYS A 6 12.79 -10.06 8.92
CA LYS A 6 14.11 -9.58 8.53
C LYS A 6 14.30 -9.67 7.00
N THR A 7 13.96 -10.81 6.42
CA THR A 7 14.02 -11.00 4.95
C THR A 7 13.11 -10.02 4.21
N ILE A 8 11.90 -9.78 4.73
CA ILE A 8 10.97 -8.79 4.15
C ILE A 8 11.58 -7.38 4.22
N ASN A 9 12.13 -6.99 5.37
CA ASN A 9 12.71 -5.66 5.56
C ASN A 9 13.96 -5.44 4.68
N GLU A 10 14.80 -6.47 4.51
CA GLU A 10 15.96 -6.43 3.63
C GLU A 10 15.54 -6.23 2.17
N HIS A 11 14.57 -7.03 1.69
CA HIS A 11 14.02 -6.91 0.34
C HIS A 11 13.51 -5.49 0.05
N TRP A 12 12.65 -4.94 0.91
CA TRP A 12 12.10 -3.60 0.73
C TRP A 12 13.15 -2.49 0.89
N SER A 13 14.18 -2.70 1.72
CA SER A 13 15.30 -1.75 1.83
C SER A 13 16.13 -1.70 0.55
N GLU A 14 16.35 -2.83 -0.10
CA GLU A 14 17.06 -2.90 -1.39
C GLU A 14 16.26 -2.24 -2.52
N ASP A 15 14.94 -2.43 -2.54
CA ASP A 15 14.05 -1.84 -3.58
C ASP A 15 13.65 -0.38 -3.31
N ALA A 16 14.09 0.20 -2.20
CA ALA A 16 13.70 1.56 -1.79
C ALA A 16 14.03 2.63 -2.85
N GLY A 17 15.09 2.43 -3.65
CA GLY A 17 15.44 3.35 -4.73
C GLY A 17 14.43 3.37 -5.88
N ASN A 18 13.89 2.21 -6.24
CA ASN A 18 12.87 2.07 -7.27
C ASN A 18 11.53 2.66 -6.79
N TYR A 19 11.10 2.31 -5.59
CA TYR A 19 9.87 2.86 -5.00
C TYR A 19 9.92 4.38 -4.81
N ASP A 20 11.07 4.91 -4.43
CA ASP A 20 11.27 6.34 -4.28
C ASP A 20 11.04 7.10 -5.60
N ARG A 21 11.52 6.57 -6.73
CA ARG A 21 11.25 7.14 -8.05
C ARG A 21 9.77 7.14 -8.39
N ILE A 22 9.07 6.03 -8.10
CA ILE A 22 7.61 5.93 -8.29
C ILE A 22 6.87 6.98 -7.46
N VAL A 23 7.24 7.15 -6.19
CA VAL A 23 6.64 8.15 -5.30
C VAL A 23 6.83 9.58 -5.84
N HIS A 24 8.02 9.91 -6.33
CA HIS A 24 8.26 11.23 -6.95
C HIS A 24 7.40 11.46 -8.20
N ASP A 25 7.27 10.45 -9.07
CA ASP A 25 6.42 10.51 -10.25
C ASP A 25 4.94 10.70 -9.87
N GLU A 26 4.46 9.99 -8.85
CA GLU A 26 3.10 10.13 -8.35
C GLU A 26 2.85 11.52 -7.72
N LEU A 27 3.76 12.01 -6.88
CA LEU A 27 3.65 13.32 -6.21
C LEU A 27 3.69 14.49 -7.18
N SER A 28 4.34 14.34 -8.34
CA SER A 28 4.42 15.36 -9.38
C SER A 28 3.30 15.27 -10.43
N SER A 29 2.39 14.31 -10.30
CA SER A 29 1.33 14.02 -11.26
C SER A 29 -0.07 14.36 -10.73
N PHE A 30 -1.09 14.10 -11.55
CA PHE A 30 -2.50 14.22 -11.17
C PHE A 30 -2.89 13.33 -9.98
N ARG A 31 -2.12 12.28 -9.68
CA ARG A 31 -2.39 11.29 -8.63
C ARG A 31 -2.42 11.92 -7.24
N LEU A 32 -1.58 12.91 -6.97
CA LEU A 32 -1.63 13.62 -5.68
C LEU A 32 -3.04 14.10 -5.34
N ALA A 33 -3.67 14.86 -6.25
CA ALA A 33 -5.00 15.41 -6.04
C ALA A 33 -6.07 14.30 -5.97
N ARG A 34 -5.96 13.27 -6.83
CA ARG A 34 -6.90 12.16 -6.85
C ARG A 34 -6.87 11.32 -5.59
N TRP A 35 -5.68 11.07 -5.03
CA TRP A 35 -5.55 10.37 -3.76
C TRP A 35 -6.10 11.18 -2.59
N GLN A 36 -5.86 12.50 -2.56
CA GLN A 36 -6.45 13.36 -1.54
C GLN A 36 -7.99 13.38 -1.62
N GLU A 37 -8.55 13.41 -2.82
CA GLU A 37 -9.99 13.30 -3.05
C GLU A 37 -10.52 11.94 -2.58
N GLN A 38 -9.90 10.84 -3.01
CA GLN A 38 -10.31 9.47 -2.68
C GLN A 38 -10.32 9.22 -1.17
N ILE A 39 -9.27 9.67 -0.45
CA ILE A 39 -9.20 9.54 1.01
C ILE A 39 -10.18 10.51 1.68
N GLY A 40 -10.27 11.76 1.20
CA GLY A 40 -11.14 12.79 1.77
C GLY A 40 -12.64 12.48 1.65
N GLU A 41 -13.05 11.60 0.72
CA GLU A 41 -14.42 11.08 0.61
C GLU A 41 -14.75 10.06 1.72
N GLN A 42 -13.73 9.42 2.31
CA GLN A 42 -13.90 8.31 3.26
C GLN A 42 -13.86 8.73 4.72
N VAL A 43 -13.37 9.94 5.01
CA VAL A 43 -13.16 10.44 6.37
C VAL A 43 -13.89 11.76 6.60
N PRO A 44 -14.19 12.14 7.87
CA PRO A 44 -14.79 13.43 8.16
C PRO A 44 -13.91 14.59 7.64
N ARG A 45 -14.51 15.57 7.00
CA ARG A 45 -13.83 16.77 6.50
C ARG A 45 -13.47 17.70 7.67
N ARG A 46 -12.35 17.42 8.33
CA ARG A 46 -11.77 18.30 9.36
C ARG A 46 -10.24 18.29 9.22
N ALA A 47 -9.62 19.43 9.49
CA ALA A 47 -8.16 19.50 9.60
C ALA A 47 -7.70 18.87 10.93
N GLY A 48 -6.40 18.55 11.00
CA GLY A 48 -5.76 18.09 12.21
C GLY A 48 -6.19 16.67 12.65
N LEU A 49 -6.58 15.80 11.72
CA LEU A 49 -6.78 14.38 12.02
C LEU A 49 -5.44 13.75 12.39
N GLU A 50 -5.37 13.15 13.58
CA GLU A 50 -4.23 12.31 13.97
C GLU A 50 -4.24 11.06 13.10
N THR A 51 -3.23 10.91 12.28
CA THR A 51 -3.21 9.90 11.21
C THR A 51 -1.96 9.05 11.28
N LEU A 52 -2.13 7.72 11.21
CA LEU A 52 -1.06 6.74 11.07
C LEU A 52 -1.01 6.22 9.64
N ASP A 53 0.14 6.36 8.97
CA ASP A 53 0.45 5.77 7.68
C ASP A 53 1.30 4.51 7.91
N CYS A 54 0.65 3.33 7.85
CA CYS A 54 1.26 2.04 8.14
C CYS A 54 1.93 1.45 6.89
N GLY A 55 3.24 1.24 6.95
CA GLY A 55 4.06 0.86 5.80
C GLY A 55 4.20 2.05 4.85
N CYS A 56 4.66 3.19 5.37
CA CYS A 56 4.68 4.46 4.64
C CYS A 56 5.64 4.44 3.42
N GLY A 57 6.55 3.46 3.34
CA GLY A 57 7.55 3.39 2.29
C GLY A 57 8.33 4.70 2.15
N PRO A 58 8.54 5.23 0.93
CA PRO A 58 9.17 6.53 0.71
C PRO A 58 8.30 7.75 1.09
N GLY A 59 7.11 7.55 1.68
CA GLY A 59 6.30 8.61 2.28
C GLY A 59 5.21 9.20 1.40
N PHE A 60 4.70 8.50 0.41
CA PHE A 60 3.67 9.05 -0.48
C PHE A 60 2.42 9.49 0.28
N PHE A 61 1.76 8.59 1.03
CA PHE A 61 0.58 8.95 1.83
C PHE A 61 0.90 9.92 2.95
N THR A 62 2.03 9.73 3.62
CA THR A 62 2.51 10.67 4.64
C THR A 62 2.54 12.10 4.11
N ILE A 63 3.10 12.32 2.91
CA ILE A 63 3.23 13.66 2.30
C ILE A 63 1.87 14.21 1.85
N ILE A 64 1.05 13.42 1.14
CA ILE A 64 -0.22 13.94 0.61
C ILE A 64 -1.23 14.26 1.71
N LEU A 65 -1.23 13.50 2.81
CA LEU A 65 -2.11 13.72 3.95
C LEU A 65 -1.63 14.91 4.82
N ALA A 66 -0.32 15.05 5.03
CA ALA A 66 0.23 16.25 5.67
C ALA A 66 -0.07 17.52 4.86
N LYS A 67 0.03 17.47 3.50
CA LYS A 67 -0.41 18.57 2.62
C LYS A 67 -1.93 18.85 2.71
N ALA A 68 -2.74 17.85 3.02
CA ALA A 68 -4.18 18.00 3.28
C ALA A 68 -4.50 18.58 4.68
N GLY A 69 -3.48 18.83 5.51
CA GLY A 69 -3.61 19.43 6.84
C GLY A 69 -3.85 18.42 7.95
N TYR A 70 -3.49 17.15 7.77
CA TYR A 70 -3.53 16.12 8.81
C TYR A 70 -2.21 16.08 9.59
N HIS A 71 -2.26 15.64 10.83
CA HIS A 71 -1.07 15.36 11.64
C HIS A 71 -0.66 13.91 11.38
N VAL A 72 0.39 13.72 10.60
CA VAL A 72 0.74 12.38 10.09
C VAL A 72 1.97 11.82 10.77
N THR A 73 1.86 10.58 11.21
CA THR A 73 2.99 9.73 11.58
C THR A 73 3.08 8.58 10.58
N GLY A 74 4.16 8.52 9.81
CA GLY A 74 4.47 7.38 8.94
C GLY A 74 5.36 6.39 9.67
N ILE A 75 5.05 5.10 9.52
CA ILE A 75 5.88 4.01 10.03
C ILE A 75 6.23 3.02 8.93
N ASP A 76 7.44 2.48 9.00
CA ASP A 76 7.88 1.37 8.15
C ASP A 76 8.91 0.54 8.91
N ALA A 77 9.05 -0.74 8.57
CA ALA A 77 10.04 -1.62 9.16
C ALA A 77 11.34 -1.68 8.33
N ALA A 78 11.33 -1.21 7.08
CA ALA A 78 12.45 -1.21 6.17
C ALA A 78 13.25 0.10 6.27
N VAL A 79 14.48 0.02 6.77
CA VAL A 79 15.34 1.20 7.01
C VAL A 79 15.58 2.00 5.73
N GLY A 80 15.80 1.31 4.58
CA GLY A 80 15.99 1.96 3.29
C GLY A 80 14.80 2.81 2.86
N MET A 81 13.57 2.34 3.14
CA MET A 81 12.32 3.10 2.91
C MET A 81 12.27 4.35 3.79
N LEU A 82 12.56 4.22 5.08
CA LEU A 82 12.53 5.34 6.03
C LEU A 82 13.55 6.43 5.71
N GLU A 83 14.72 6.07 5.20
CA GLU A 83 15.72 7.06 4.74
C GLU A 83 15.16 7.91 3.60
N LYS A 84 14.46 7.28 2.65
CA LYS A 84 13.78 7.97 1.56
C LYS A 84 12.62 8.84 2.09
N ALA A 85 11.76 8.28 2.94
CA ALA A 85 10.64 9.02 3.54
C ALA A 85 11.10 10.29 4.27
N ARG A 86 12.12 10.19 5.14
CA ARG A 86 12.67 11.35 5.86
C ARG A 86 13.25 12.42 4.93
N ARG A 87 13.90 12.02 3.82
CA ARG A 87 14.35 12.95 2.81
C ARG A 87 13.18 13.63 2.11
N ASN A 88 12.20 12.84 1.65
CA ASN A 88 11.07 13.33 0.88
C ASN A 88 10.18 14.28 1.71
N VAL A 89 9.89 13.96 2.98
CA VAL A 89 9.15 14.85 3.90
C VAL A 89 9.81 16.23 3.98
N ARG A 90 11.15 16.29 4.09
CA ARG A 90 11.90 17.56 4.07
C ARG A 90 11.85 18.27 2.72
N GLU A 91 12.05 17.54 1.60
CA GLU A 91 12.03 18.10 0.25
C GLU A 91 10.68 18.69 -0.13
N TYR A 92 9.59 18.01 0.27
CA TYR A 92 8.22 18.49 0.03
C TYR A 92 7.73 19.50 1.07
N GLY A 93 8.54 19.84 2.07
CA GLY A 93 8.29 20.90 3.06
C GLY A 93 7.05 20.63 3.94
N VAL A 94 6.78 19.38 4.29
CA VAL A 94 5.67 18.99 5.16
C VAL A 94 6.17 18.63 6.55
N ASP A 95 5.32 18.84 7.57
CA ASP A 95 5.58 18.41 8.94
C ASP A 95 4.92 17.04 9.17
N ALA A 96 5.74 16.00 9.32
CA ALA A 96 5.28 14.64 9.57
C ALA A 96 6.34 13.83 10.32
N GLY A 97 5.91 12.98 11.24
CA GLY A 97 6.77 12.02 11.94
C GLY A 97 7.12 10.82 11.05
N ILE A 98 8.38 10.35 11.07
CA ILE A 98 8.82 9.12 10.38
C ILE A 98 9.55 8.24 11.39
N LEU A 99 8.95 7.08 11.71
CA LEU A 99 9.42 6.17 12.74
C LEU A 99 9.69 4.77 12.17
N GLU A 100 10.72 4.12 12.67
CA GLU A 100 10.96 2.69 12.42
C GLU A 100 10.07 1.87 13.36
N MET A 101 9.18 1.06 12.78
CA MET A 101 8.23 0.26 13.56
C MET A 101 7.63 -0.85 12.70
N ASP A 102 7.43 -2.03 13.29
CA ASP A 102 6.70 -3.14 12.68
C ASP A 102 5.19 -2.96 12.93
N CYS A 103 4.37 -3.07 11.88
CA CYS A 103 2.91 -3.00 11.98
C CYS A 103 2.31 -4.09 12.90
N HIS A 104 3.06 -5.17 13.18
CA HIS A 104 2.62 -6.24 14.07
C HIS A 104 2.72 -5.89 15.56
N ASP A 105 3.47 -4.84 15.94
CA ASP A 105 3.70 -4.42 17.33
C ASP A 105 3.84 -2.89 17.39
N LEU A 106 2.71 -2.21 17.49
CA LEU A 106 2.66 -0.75 17.49
C LEU A 106 2.93 -0.19 18.87
N LEU A 107 3.97 0.63 19.02
CA LEU A 107 4.36 1.25 20.28
C LEU A 107 3.54 2.51 20.64
N PHE A 108 2.38 2.70 20.01
CA PHE A 108 1.45 3.78 20.33
C PHE A 108 0.44 3.33 21.38
N PRO A 109 -0.02 4.26 22.23
CA PRO A 109 -1.16 4.00 23.13
C PRO A 109 -2.43 3.63 22.37
N ASP A 110 -3.38 3.01 23.07
CA ASP A 110 -4.74 2.83 22.56
C ASP A 110 -5.36 4.18 22.24
N ASP A 111 -6.32 4.20 21.32
CA ASP A 111 -7.14 5.36 21.00
C ASP A 111 -6.34 6.63 20.61
N THR A 112 -5.24 6.46 19.90
CA THR A 112 -4.33 7.54 19.49
C THR A 112 -4.76 8.22 18.21
N PHE A 113 -5.19 7.46 17.19
CA PHE A 113 -5.39 7.95 15.83
C PHE A 113 -6.86 8.06 15.44
N ASP A 114 -7.20 9.12 14.71
CA ASP A 114 -8.51 9.29 14.06
C ASP A 114 -8.60 8.48 12.77
N LEU A 115 -7.46 8.27 12.12
CA LEU A 115 -7.32 7.59 10.84
C LEU A 115 -6.08 6.70 10.83
N VAL A 116 -6.24 5.45 10.41
CA VAL A 116 -5.14 4.57 10.00
C VAL A 116 -5.27 4.32 8.51
N VAL A 117 -4.19 4.55 7.76
CA VAL A 117 -4.13 4.25 6.33
C VAL A 117 -3.01 3.27 6.04
N SER A 118 -3.20 2.44 5.02
CA SER A 118 -2.17 1.54 4.52
C SER A 118 -2.34 1.36 3.01
N ARG A 119 -1.24 1.44 2.25
CA ARG A 119 -1.24 1.27 0.79
C ARG A 119 -0.12 0.34 0.35
N ASN A 120 -0.48 -0.71 -0.40
CA ASN A 120 0.46 -1.70 -0.92
C ASN A 120 1.33 -2.35 0.19
N VAL A 121 0.71 -2.68 1.33
CA VAL A 121 1.40 -3.29 2.49
C VAL A 121 0.75 -4.61 2.88
N THR A 122 -0.58 -4.67 2.86
CA THR A 122 -1.28 -5.81 3.43
C THR A 122 -1.01 -7.12 2.67
N HIS A 123 -0.57 -7.07 1.42
CA HIS A 123 -0.11 -8.24 0.68
C HIS A 123 1.22 -8.81 1.19
N THR A 124 1.97 -8.07 2.04
CA THR A 124 3.28 -8.48 2.58
C THR A 124 3.24 -8.91 4.05
N LEU A 125 2.09 -8.78 4.73
CA LEU A 125 1.97 -9.06 6.16
C LEU A 125 2.06 -10.56 6.47
N ARG A 126 2.76 -10.88 7.56
CA ARG A 126 2.91 -12.27 8.05
C ARG A 126 1.68 -12.74 8.82
N ASP A 127 1.09 -11.88 9.64
CA ASP A 127 -0.06 -12.15 10.49
C ASP A 127 -1.08 -11.00 10.41
N HIS A 128 -2.02 -11.09 9.47
CA HIS A 128 -3.06 -10.09 9.26
C HIS A 128 -3.95 -9.90 10.50
N PRO A 129 -4.45 -10.98 11.17
CA PRO A 129 -5.21 -10.82 12.40
C PRO A 129 -4.48 -10.03 13.49
N GLN A 130 -3.17 -10.20 13.63
CA GLN A 130 -2.37 -9.46 14.60
C GLN A 130 -2.29 -7.98 14.22
N VAL A 131 -1.93 -7.67 12.97
CA VAL A 131 -1.83 -6.29 12.48
C VAL A 131 -3.18 -5.58 12.56
N TYR A 132 -4.28 -6.25 12.15
CA TYR A 132 -5.60 -5.63 12.19
C TYR A 132 -6.08 -5.39 13.64
N ARG A 133 -5.70 -6.23 14.62
CA ARG A 133 -5.94 -5.94 16.05
C ARG A 133 -5.16 -4.73 16.53
N GLU A 134 -3.89 -4.56 16.13
CA GLU A 134 -3.09 -3.39 16.47
C GLU A 134 -3.68 -2.12 15.85
N TRP A 135 -4.11 -2.17 14.58
CA TRP A 135 -4.77 -1.03 13.95
C TRP A 135 -6.09 -0.67 14.66
N LEU A 136 -6.89 -1.68 15.04
CA LEU A 136 -8.11 -1.45 15.81
C LEU A 136 -7.79 -0.84 17.18
N ARG A 137 -6.77 -1.33 17.87
CA ARG A 137 -6.36 -0.85 19.21
C ARG A 137 -5.97 0.63 19.17
N VAL A 138 -5.13 1.02 18.23
CA VAL A 138 -4.61 2.40 18.16
C VAL A 138 -5.60 3.40 17.57
N LEU A 139 -6.63 2.96 16.88
CA LEU A 139 -7.72 3.83 16.43
C LEU A 139 -8.55 4.30 17.63
N LYS A 140 -8.94 5.58 17.63
CA LYS A 140 -9.94 6.14 18.56
C LYS A 140 -11.31 5.52 18.31
N PRO A 141 -12.22 5.49 19.29
CA PRO A 141 -13.64 5.24 19.05
C PRO A 141 -14.16 6.12 17.89
N GLY A 142 -14.92 5.54 16.96
CA GLY A 142 -15.35 6.20 15.71
C GLY A 142 -14.28 6.41 14.65
N GLY A 143 -13.03 6.05 14.94
CA GLY A 143 -11.89 6.15 14.01
C GLY A 143 -12.04 5.26 12.79
N THR A 144 -11.37 5.62 11.71
CA THR A 144 -11.47 4.97 10.40
C THR A 144 -10.18 4.27 10.02
N LEU A 145 -10.28 3.05 9.51
CA LEU A 145 -9.23 2.34 8.79
C LEU A 145 -9.48 2.43 7.29
N LEU A 146 -8.44 2.75 6.51
CA LEU A 146 -8.45 2.66 5.05
C LEU A 146 -7.30 1.77 4.57
N ILE A 147 -7.64 0.75 3.80
CA ILE A 147 -6.66 -0.14 3.14
C ILE A 147 -6.81 0.02 1.64
N PHE A 148 -5.68 0.24 0.96
CA PHE A 148 -5.57 0.28 -0.50
C PHE A 148 -4.52 -0.75 -0.93
N ASP A 149 -4.95 -1.79 -1.63
CA ASP A 149 -4.04 -2.87 -2.06
C ASP A 149 -4.58 -3.57 -3.31
N ALA A 150 -3.86 -4.55 -3.81
CA ALA A 150 -4.28 -5.37 -4.95
C ALA A 150 -3.90 -6.84 -4.73
N ASN A 151 -4.39 -7.70 -5.62
CA ASN A 151 -4.04 -9.12 -5.62
C ASN A 151 -2.70 -9.35 -6.35
N TRP A 152 -1.61 -8.69 -5.91
CA TRP A 152 -0.31 -8.65 -6.58
C TRP A 152 0.28 -10.03 -6.86
N HIS A 153 0.02 -11.02 -5.98
CA HIS A 153 0.56 -12.38 -6.10
C HIS A 153 -0.37 -13.35 -6.86
N LEU A 154 -1.55 -12.91 -7.25
CA LEU A 154 -2.50 -13.74 -7.96
C LEU A 154 -1.95 -14.32 -9.29
N PRO A 155 -1.13 -13.60 -10.07
CA PRO A 155 -0.48 -14.17 -11.25
C PRO A 155 0.38 -15.40 -10.94
N LEU A 156 0.94 -15.52 -9.73
CA LEU A 156 1.74 -16.68 -9.31
C LEU A 156 0.91 -17.94 -9.05
N ALA A 157 -0.39 -17.80 -8.81
CA ALA A 157 -1.29 -18.91 -8.53
C ALA A 157 -1.82 -19.59 -9.81
N SER A 158 -1.74 -18.93 -10.98
CA SER A 158 -2.32 -19.40 -12.23
C SER A 158 -1.39 -19.18 -13.42
N SER A 159 -1.13 -20.26 -14.17
CA SER A 159 -0.34 -20.17 -15.42
C SER A 159 -1.01 -19.31 -16.52
N GLU A 160 -2.33 -19.15 -16.46
CA GLU A 160 -3.08 -18.27 -17.35
C GLU A 160 -2.84 -16.81 -16.99
N MET A 161 -3.01 -16.45 -15.71
CA MET A 161 -2.73 -15.09 -15.24
C MET A 161 -1.27 -14.69 -15.41
N MET A 162 -0.34 -15.63 -15.18
CA MET A 162 1.08 -15.38 -15.45
C MET A 162 1.32 -15.02 -16.92
N ARG A 163 0.75 -15.77 -17.86
CA ARG A 163 0.86 -15.45 -19.29
C ARG A 163 0.24 -14.10 -19.64
N GLU A 164 -0.87 -13.76 -19.01
CA GLU A 164 -1.49 -12.45 -19.19
C GLU A 164 -0.57 -11.33 -18.67
N SER A 165 0.00 -11.49 -17.48
CA SER A 165 0.96 -10.50 -16.91
C SER A 165 2.14 -10.25 -17.83
N LEU A 166 2.76 -11.33 -18.34
CA LEU A 166 3.89 -11.22 -19.28
C LEU A 166 3.48 -10.54 -20.59
N ALA A 167 2.30 -10.85 -21.12
CA ALA A 167 1.80 -10.22 -22.34
C ALA A 167 1.54 -8.72 -22.15
N ARG A 168 1.02 -8.31 -20.97
CA ARG A 168 0.78 -6.91 -20.59
C ARG A 168 2.11 -6.14 -20.42
N GLU A 169 3.11 -6.75 -19.77
CA GLU A 169 4.44 -6.16 -19.64
C GLU A 169 5.09 -5.92 -21.00
N LYS A 170 5.09 -6.93 -21.86
CA LYS A 170 5.56 -6.79 -23.25
C LYS A 170 4.83 -5.66 -23.99
N ARG A 171 3.51 -5.63 -23.91
CA ARG A 171 2.69 -4.59 -24.56
C ARG A 171 2.96 -3.19 -24.00
N CYS A 172 3.26 -3.09 -22.69
CA CYS A 172 3.65 -1.84 -22.05
C CYS A 172 4.95 -1.30 -22.68
N ILE A 173 5.98 -2.12 -22.80
CA ILE A 173 7.23 -1.72 -23.44
C ILE A 173 7.01 -1.28 -24.90
N GLU A 174 6.20 -2.04 -25.67
CA GLU A 174 5.88 -1.70 -27.06
C GLU A 174 5.19 -0.33 -27.22
N LEU A 175 4.27 0.02 -26.32
CA LEU A 175 3.46 1.24 -26.40
C LEU A 175 4.09 2.46 -25.73
N PHE A 176 4.76 2.25 -24.60
CA PHE A 176 5.30 3.33 -23.77
C PHE A 176 6.84 3.42 -23.80
N GLY A 177 7.50 2.50 -24.50
CA GLY A 177 8.97 2.47 -24.63
C GLY A 177 9.69 1.85 -23.45
N SER A 178 9.01 1.63 -22.31
CA SER A 178 9.57 0.95 -21.14
C SER A 178 8.47 0.41 -20.22
N ASP A 179 8.79 -0.60 -19.41
CA ASP A 179 7.98 -1.00 -18.25
C ASP A 179 8.16 -0.04 -17.05
N PHE A 180 7.64 -0.40 -15.87
CA PHE A 180 7.80 0.38 -14.63
C PHE A 180 9.20 0.24 -13.99
N SER A 181 9.91 -0.85 -14.28
CA SER A 181 11.29 -1.05 -13.84
C SER A 181 12.31 -0.33 -14.73
N GLY A 182 11.84 0.30 -15.84
CA GLY A 182 12.68 1.00 -16.79
C GLY A 182 13.29 0.09 -17.87
N ASN A 183 12.86 -1.17 -17.97
CA ASN A 183 13.30 -2.05 -19.05
C ASN A 183 12.68 -1.58 -20.39
N THR A 184 13.51 -1.44 -21.40
CA THR A 184 13.11 -1.00 -22.77
C THR A 184 12.99 -2.17 -23.75
N VAL A 185 13.39 -3.36 -23.34
CA VAL A 185 13.30 -4.60 -24.12
C VAL A 185 12.64 -5.65 -23.25
N PHE A 186 11.61 -6.31 -23.78
CA PHE A 186 10.95 -7.41 -23.10
C PHE A 186 11.83 -8.64 -23.14
N ASP A 187 12.16 -9.18 -21.97
CA ASP A 187 12.91 -10.43 -21.80
C ASP A 187 12.03 -11.38 -20.95
N GLU A 188 11.44 -12.36 -21.62
CA GLU A 188 10.49 -13.30 -21.00
C GLU A 188 11.17 -14.16 -19.92
N GLU A 189 12.44 -14.56 -20.12
CA GLU A 189 13.16 -15.40 -19.15
C GLU A 189 13.43 -14.60 -17.88
N LYS A 190 13.89 -13.36 -18.01
CA LYS A 190 14.13 -12.44 -16.90
C LYS A 190 12.82 -12.11 -16.15
N ALA A 191 11.74 -11.85 -16.88
CA ALA A 191 10.43 -11.58 -16.30
C ALA A 191 9.91 -12.79 -15.51
N LEU A 192 10.01 -14.00 -16.08
CA LEU A 192 9.66 -15.24 -15.39
C LEU A 192 10.53 -15.50 -14.15
N GLU A 193 11.83 -15.17 -14.22
CA GLU A 193 12.73 -15.29 -13.09
C GLU A 193 12.34 -14.32 -11.97
N SER A 194 11.99 -13.09 -12.29
CA SER A 194 11.47 -12.10 -11.33
C SER A 194 10.26 -12.65 -10.58
N TYR A 195 9.25 -13.17 -11.29
CA TYR A 195 8.08 -13.80 -10.69
C TYR A 195 8.42 -15.04 -9.84
N ARG A 196 9.40 -15.85 -10.22
CA ARG A 196 9.83 -17.03 -9.44
C ARG A 196 10.57 -16.66 -8.17
N ASN A 197 11.27 -15.54 -8.18
CA ASN A 197 12.04 -15.04 -7.04
C ASN A 197 11.20 -14.18 -6.10
N GLU A 198 9.98 -13.79 -6.52
CA GLU A 198 9.03 -13.14 -5.64
C GLU A 198 8.77 -13.99 -4.40
N PRO A 199 8.88 -13.41 -3.21
CA PRO A 199 8.54 -14.11 -1.98
C PRO A 199 7.05 -14.51 -2.01
N ARG A 200 6.77 -15.81 -2.11
CA ARG A 200 5.40 -16.33 -2.15
C ARG A 200 4.75 -16.17 -0.80
N HIS A 201 3.87 -15.19 -0.68
CA HIS A 201 2.99 -15.06 0.46
C HIS A 201 1.82 -16.06 0.39
N ARG A 202 1.28 -16.44 1.58
CA ARG A 202 0.10 -17.31 1.75
C ARG A 202 -1.16 -16.77 1.06
N LEU A 203 -1.12 -15.52 0.58
CA LEU A 203 -2.28 -14.84 -0.03
C LEU A 203 -2.48 -15.15 -1.52
N GLY A 204 -1.59 -15.88 -2.18
CA GLY A 204 -1.68 -16.15 -3.61
C GLY A 204 -2.98 -16.86 -4.05
N ASP A 205 -3.58 -17.65 -3.15
CA ASP A 205 -4.83 -18.38 -3.39
C ASP A 205 -6.06 -17.67 -2.80
N LEU A 206 -5.91 -16.53 -2.14
CA LEU A 206 -6.99 -15.82 -1.46
C LEU A 206 -7.50 -14.67 -2.31
N ILE A 207 -8.82 -14.60 -2.46
CA ILE A 207 -9.47 -13.50 -3.16
C ILE A 207 -9.68 -12.34 -2.20
N ARG A 208 -8.93 -11.28 -2.41
CA ARG A 208 -9.05 -10.02 -1.69
C ARG A 208 -9.93 -9.05 -2.51
N PRO A 209 -10.68 -8.16 -1.87
CA PRO A 209 -10.71 -7.81 -0.44
C PRO A 209 -11.64 -8.66 0.43
N ASP A 210 -12.38 -9.65 -0.11
CA ASP A 210 -13.38 -10.41 0.68
C ASP A 210 -12.78 -11.09 1.90
N TRP A 211 -11.62 -11.73 1.71
CA TRP A 211 -10.91 -12.38 2.79
C TRP A 211 -10.51 -11.38 3.90
N ASP A 212 -9.95 -10.23 3.53
CA ASP A 212 -9.58 -9.18 4.50
C ASP A 212 -10.78 -8.69 5.28
N CYS A 213 -11.91 -8.46 4.62
CA CYS A 213 -13.15 -8.03 5.27
C CYS A 213 -13.62 -9.03 6.34
N GLY A 214 -13.50 -10.33 6.05
CA GLY A 214 -13.79 -11.38 7.02
C GLY A 214 -12.86 -11.35 8.24
N VAL A 215 -11.56 -11.14 8.02
CA VAL A 215 -10.59 -11.00 9.12
C VAL A 215 -10.83 -9.72 9.93
N LEU A 216 -11.07 -8.58 9.26
CA LEU A 216 -11.38 -7.31 9.92
C LEU A 216 -12.63 -7.42 10.80
N GLN A 217 -13.68 -8.06 10.29
CA GLN A 217 -14.89 -8.30 11.08
C GLN A 217 -14.60 -9.20 12.30
N ALA A 218 -13.81 -10.25 12.12
CA ALA A 218 -13.47 -11.20 13.19
C ALA A 218 -12.64 -10.54 14.31
N VAL A 219 -11.80 -9.54 14.00
CA VAL A 219 -11.02 -8.80 15.00
C VAL A 219 -11.81 -7.65 15.65
N GLY A 220 -12.99 -7.29 15.16
CA GLY A 220 -13.90 -6.34 15.81
C GLY A 220 -14.19 -5.05 15.05
N PHE A 221 -13.67 -4.86 13.84
CA PHE A 221 -14.06 -3.74 13.00
C PHE A 221 -15.54 -3.84 12.59
N GLN A 222 -16.17 -2.66 12.42
CA GLN A 222 -17.57 -2.50 12.02
C GLN A 222 -17.67 -1.60 10.78
N ASP A 223 -18.88 -1.45 10.25
CA ASP A 223 -19.16 -0.59 9.07
C ASP A 223 -18.17 -0.84 7.93
N ILE A 224 -17.85 -2.11 7.69
CA ILE A 224 -16.90 -2.51 6.66
C ILE A 224 -17.55 -2.36 5.29
N THR A 225 -16.95 -1.52 4.47
CA THR A 225 -17.31 -1.34 3.05
C THR A 225 -16.07 -1.47 2.20
N TYR A 226 -16.24 -1.86 0.94
CA TYR A 226 -15.11 -1.97 0.02
C TYR A 226 -15.52 -1.64 -1.42
N ASP A 227 -14.53 -1.21 -2.19
CA ASP A 227 -14.59 -1.10 -3.64
C ASP A 227 -13.52 -2.03 -4.23
N ARG A 228 -13.90 -2.88 -5.17
CA ARG A 228 -13.00 -3.89 -5.76
C ARG A 228 -12.06 -3.31 -6.80
N ASP A 229 -12.42 -2.15 -7.35
CA ASP A 229 -11.65 -1.54 -8.44
C ASP A 229 -11.75 0.00 -8.38
N ILE A 230 -10.73 0.62 -7.82
CA ILE A 230 -10.58 2.07 -7.77
C ILE A 230 -9.59 2.60 -8.83
N THR A 231 -9.17 1.77 -9.76
CA THR A 231 -8.09 2.06 -10.72
C THR A 231 -8.43 3.16 -11.70
N GLU A 232 -9.70 3.24 -12.12
CA GLU A 232 -10.14 4.26 -13.08
C GLU A 232 -9.92 5.69 -12.60
N LYS A 233 -9.95 5.92 -11.28
CA LYS A 233 -9.74 7.23 -10.67
C LYS A 233 -8.26 7.56 -10.46
N LEU A 234 -7.42 6.53 -10.27
CA LEU A 234 -6.08 6.66 -9.70
C LEU A 234 -4.95 6.33 -10.67
N TRP A 235 -5.19 5.41 -11.61
CA TRP A 235 -4.15 4.91 -12.51
C TRP A 235 -4.18 5.61 -13.87
N ASP A 236 -3.00 5.81 -14.44
CA ASP A 236 -2.89 6.22 -15.83
C ASP A 236 -3.03 5.03 -16.79
N GLU A 237 -2.98 5.31 -18.09
CA GLU A 237 -3.14 4.28 -19.11
C GLU A 237 -2.02 3.23 -19.08
N LYS A 238 -0.82 3.60 -18.64
CA LYS A 238 0.31 2.68 -18.51
C LYS A 238 0.08 1.70 -17.34
N GLU A 239 -0.35 2.21 -16.19
CA GLU A 239 -0.68 1.40 -15.01
C GLU A 239 -1.88 0.48 -15.28
N LYS A 240 -2.95 1.00 -15.89
CA LYS A 240 -4.12 0.20 -16.30
C LYS A 240 -3.74 -0.91 -17.27
N LEU A 241 -2.83 -0.63 -18.21
CA LEU A 241 -2.35 -1.65 -19.12
C LEU A 241 -1.62 -2.76 -18.38
N ILE A 242 -0.66 -2.44 -17.50
CA ILE A 242 0.20 -3.44 -16.89
C ILE A 242 -0.47 -4.18 -15.71
N TYR A 243 -1.19 -3.44 -14.86
CA TYR A 243 -1.76 -3.96 -13.61
C TYR A 243 -3.28 -4.19 -13.63
N GLY A 244 -3.99 -3.80 -14.70
CA GLY A 244 -5.47 -3.83 -14.72
C GLY A 244 -6.11 -5.22 -14.62
N HIS A 245 -5.34 -6.30 -14.69
CA HIS A 245 -5.82 -7.66 -14.43
C HIS A 245 -5.80 -8.02 -12.92
N THR A 246 -5.15 -7.20 -12.11
CA THR A 246 -5.16 -7.24 -10.64
C THR A 246 -5.48 -5.85 -10.10
N PRO A 247 -6.72 -5.35 -10.28
CA PRO A 247 -7.08 -3.97 -9.95
C PRO A 247 -6.87 -3.68 -8.48
N MET A 248 -6.57 -2.41 -8.18
CA MET A 248 -6.47 -1.94 -6.80
C MET A 248 -7.86 -1.85 -6.18
N PHE A 249 -8.01 -2.43 -5.00
CA PHE A 249 -9.21 -2.31 -4.18
C PHE A 249 -9.01 -1.32 -3.03
N MET A 250 -10.12 -0.86 -2.47
CA MET A 250 -10.17 -0.09 -1.24
C MET A 250 -11.06 -0.82 -0.22
N ILE A 251 -10.62 -0.87 1.04
CA ILE A 251 -11.47 -1.26 2.18
C ILE A 251 -11.55 -0.07 3.13
N ARG A 252 -12.75 0.22 3.61
CA ARG A 252 -13.01 1.14 4.70
C ARG A 252 -13.68 0.39 5.84
N ALA A 253 -13.15 0.53 7.04
CA ALA A 253 -13.71 -0.06 8.26
C ALA A 253 -13.67 0.94 9.41
N LYS A 254 -14.48 0.75 10.44
CA LYS A 254 -14.54 1.63 11.60
C LYS A 254 -14.32 0.88 12.91
N LYS A 255 -13.68 1.56 13.88
CA LYS A 255 -13.79 1.22 15.28
C LYS A 255 -15.08 1.78 15.84
N THR A 256 -15.90 0.94 16.50
CA THR A 256 -17.15 1.40 17.12
C THR A 256 -16.91 2.35 18.29
N ASP A 257 -17.87 3.25 18.50
CA ASP A 257 -18.02 3.96 19.77
C ASP A 257 -18.58 2.96 20.79
N LEU A 258 -17.73 2.45 21.69
CA LEU A 258 -18.18 1.66 22.84
C LEU A 258 -18.43 2.58 24.03
#